data_b17d2bca6f2d0732281ec9be82fbea5c
#
_entry.id   b17d2bca6f2d0732281ec9be82fbea5c
#
_cell.length_a   1.000
_cell.length_b   1.000
_cell.length_c   1.000
_cell.angle_alpha   90.00
_cell.angle_beta   90.00
_cell.angle_gamma   90.00
#
_symmetry.space_group_name_H-M   'P 1'
#
loop_
_entity.id
_entity.type
_entity.pdbx_description
1 polymer ?
#
loop_
_entity_poly.entity_id
_entity_poly.type
_entity_poly.pdbx_seq_one_letter_code
_entity_poly.pdbx_strand_id
1 'polypeptide(L)'
;PKQVQRYISLTKLIPEMLQKLDDEIISFCPAVEIAALKENEQRELLKAMDYAQAIPSLSQAQRIKQLSKEKQLSLEKMEEIMCEVKKGEITRVAFTNEQLHKYFPNSYTPAMMKREILALLKLWKKESWES
;
A
#
# COMPACT_ATOMS: atom_id res chain seq x y z
N PRO A 1 24.17 -6.66 -20.62
CA PRO A 1 22.76 -6.39 -20.84
C PRO A 1 22.06 -5.91 -19.58
N LYS A 2 21.10 -5.01 -19.73
CA LYS A 2 20.39 -4.39 -18.63
C LYS A 2 19.67 -5.41 -17.73
N GLN A 3 19.15 -6.49 -18.32
CA GLN A 3 18.45 -7.52 -17.57
C GLN A 3 19.37 -8.26 -16.59
N VAL A 4 20.60 -8.56 -17.01
CA VAL A 4 21.57 -9.22 -16.13
C VAL A 4 21.88 -8.33 -14.92
N GLN A 5 22.06 -7.03 -15.16
CA GLN A 5 22.31 -6.07 -14.08
C GLN A 5 21.13 -5.99 -13.11
N ARG A 6 19.91 -6.05 -13.63
CA ARG A 6 18.69 -6.05 -12.80
C ARG A 6 18.62 -7.29 -11.93
N TYR A 7 18.93 -8.47 -12.47
CA TYR A 7 18.95 -9.72 -11.70
C TYR A 7 20.04 -9.69 -10.62
N ILE A 8 21.22 -9.14 -10.95
CA ILE A 8 22.28 -8.96 -9.97
C ILE A 8 21.84 -8.02 -8.86
N SER A 9 21.13 -6.93 -9.20
CA SER A 9 20.60 -5.99 -8.22
C SER A 9 19.66 -6.65 -7.22
N LEU A 10 18.86 -7.63 -7.67
CA LEU A 10 17.95 -8.34 -6.78
C LEU A 10 18.64 -9.09 -5.66
N THR A 11 19.92 -9.45 -5.83
CA THR A 11 20.69 -10.12 -4.78
C THR A 11 20.92 -9.22 -3.57
N LYS A 12 20.71 -7.92 -3.72
CA LYS A 12 20.83 -6.94 -2.63
C LYS A 12 19.59 -6.81 -1.78
N LEU A 13 18.49 -7.46 -2.19
CA LEU A 13 17.27 -7.46 -1.39
C LEU A 13 17.46 -8.28 -0.12
N ILE A 14 16.87 -7.80 0.98
CA ILE A 14 16.82 -8.60 2.20
C ILE A 14 15.96 -9.85 1.97
N PRO A 15 16.20 -10.94 2.73
CA PRO A 15 15.45 -12.19 2.51
C PRO A 15 13.94 -12.03 2.50
N GLU A 16 13.40 -11.19 3.37
CA GLU A 16 11.97 -10.96 3.46
C GLU A 16 11.40 -10.33 2.17
N MET A 17 12.17 -9.41 1.56
CA MET A 17 11.77 -8.80 0.28
C MET A 17 11.89 -9.79 -0.86
N LEU A 18 12.96 -10.61 -0.86
CA LEU A 18 13.13 -11.66 -1.88
C LEU A 18 11.98 -12.64 -1.84
N GLN A 19 11.53 -13.00 -0.64
CA GLN A 19 10.40 -13.92 -0.49
C GLN A 19 9.13 -13.31 -1.09
N LYS A 20 8.90 -12.01 -0.88
CA LYS A 20 7.75 -11.33 -1.47
C LYS A 20 7.82 -11.31 -3.00
N LEU A 21 9.02 -11.18 -3.56
CA LEU A 21 9.21 -11.24 -5.00
C LEU A 21 8.94 -12.65 -5.53
N ASP A 22 9.46 -13.68 -4.84
CA ASP A 22 9.25 -15.07 -5.21
C ASP A 22 7.77 -15.45 -5.16
N ASP A 23 7.04 -14.91 -4.20
CA ASP A 23 5.60 -15.16 -4.02
C ASP A 23 4.75 -14.29 -4.97
N GLU A 24 5.39 -13.52 -5.84
CA GLU A 24 4.75 -12.61 -6.79
C GLU A 24 3.90 -11.52 -6.12
N ILE A 25 4.19 -11.23 -4.85
CA ILE A 25 3.53 -10.14 -4.11
C ILE A 25 4.06 -8.80 -4.60
N ILE A 26 5.37 -8.70 -4.82
CA ILE A 26 6.02 -7.51 -5.39
C ILE A 26 6.42 -7.82 -6.83
N SER A 27 6.13 -6.89 -7.74
CA SER A 27 6.54 -7.01 -9.13
C SER A 27 8.04 -6.79 -9.31
N PHE A 28 8.59 -7.29 -10.42
CA PHE A 28 10.03 -7.24 -10.70
C PHE A 28 10.59 -5.81 -10.71
N CYS A 29 9.92 -4.90 -11.43
CA CYS A 29 10.46 -3.54 -11.59
C CYS A 29 10.52 -2.76 -10.27
N PRO A 30 9.45 -2.73 -9.44
CA PRO A 30 9.57 -2.14 -8.11
C PRO A 30 10.64 -2.79 -7.25
N ALA A 31 10.80 -4.12 -7.34
CA ALA A 31 11.80 -4.84 -6.57
C ALA A 31 13.22 -4.40 -6.90
N VAL A 32 13.51 -4.14 -8.17
CA VAL A 32 14.82 -3.64 -8.61
C VAL A 32 15.12 -2.28 -7.96
N GLU A 33 14.11 -1.41 -7.91
CA GLU A 33 14.27 -0.09 -7.28
C GLU A 33 14.50 -0.21 -5.78
N ILE A 34 13.78 -1.11 -5.11
CA ILE A 34 13.91 -1.36 -3.68
C ILE A 34 15.30 -1.93 -3.36
N ALA A 35 15.84 -2.76 -4.25
CA ALA A 35 17.17 -3.35 -4.06
C ALA A 35 18.29 -2.32 -3.97
N ALA A 36 18.06 -1.11 -4.49
CA ALA A 36 19.04 -0.02 -4.39
C ALA A 36 19.06 0.62 -3.00
N LEU A 37 18.08 0.34 -2.16
CA LEU A 37 18.04 0.86 -0.79
C LEU A 37 19.00 0.10 0.12
N LYS A 38 19.39 0.75 1.21
CA LYS A 38 20.21 0.09 2.24
C LYS A 38 19.36 -0.96 2.97
N GLU A 39 20.04 -1.92 3.60
CA GLU A 39 19.35 -2.99 4.32
C GLU A 39 18.35 -2.46 5.35
N ASN A 40 18.75 -1.49 6.16
CA ASN A 40 17.88 -0.92 7.18
C ASN A 40 16.69 -0.18 6.55
N GLU A 41 16.90 0.46 5.39
CA GLU A 41 15.82 1.14 4.67
C GLU A 41 14.81 0.14 4.12
N GLN A 42 15.29 -1.00 3.62
CA GLN A 42 14.40 -2.06 3.15
C GLN A 42 13.55 -2.62 4.30
N ARG A 43 14.14 -2.78 5.48
CA ARG A 43 13.40 -3.25 6.66
C ARG A 43 12.33 -2.25 7.10
N GLU A 44 12.65 -0.96 7.06
CA GLU A 44 11.68 0.09 7.35
C GLU A 44 10.56 0.12 6.33
N LEU A 45 10.88 -0.12 5.05
CA LEU A 45 9.86 -0.20 4.00
C LEU A 45 8.89 -1.36 4.24
N LEU A 46 9.40 -2.50 4.71
CA LEU A 46 8.53 -3.62 5.09
C LEU A 46 7.53 -3.21 6.17
N LYS A 47 8.00 -2.46 7.16
CA LYS A 47 7.11 -1.95 8.21
C LYS A 47 6.06 -1.00 7.65
N ALA A 48 6.45 -0.12 6.72
CA ALA A 48 5.53 0.80 6.08
C ALA A 48 4.50 0.06 5.23
N MET A 49 4.91 -0.99 4.52
CA MET A 49 4.01 -1.83 3.74
C MET A 49 2.98 -2.51 4.64
N ASP A 50 3.40 -3.05 5.78
CA ASP A 50 2.49 -3.67 6.74
C ASP A 50 1.54 -2.63 7.34
N TYR A 51 2.04 -1.46 7.66
CA TYR A 51 1.22 -0.38 8.20
C TYR A 51 0.12 0.04 7.24
N ALA A 52 0.49 0.22 5.97
CA ALA A 52 -0.44 0.67 4.93
C ALA A 52 -1.26 -0.47 4.31
N GLN A 53 -0.87 -1.71 4.57
CA GLN A 53 -1.44 -2.90 3.93
C GLN A 53 -1.43 -2.74 2.41
N ALA A 54 -0.29 -2.31 1.87
CA ALA A 54 -0.14 -1.98 0.46
C ALA A 54 1.23 -2.43 -0.06
N ILE A 55 1.32 -2.56 -1.38
CA ILE A 55 2.55 -2.93 -2.08
C ILE A 55 2.99 -1.73 -2.91
N PRO A 56 4.28 -1.35 -2.91
CA PRO A 56 4.71 -0.20 -3.67
C PRO A 56 4.61 -0.44 -5.18
N SER A 57 4.15 0.57 -5.89
CA SER A 57 4.19 0.59 -7.34
C SER A 57 5.59 1.01 -7.79
N LEU A 58 5.86 0.90 -9.09
CA LEU A 58 7.14 1.35 -9.64
C LEU A 58 7.39 2.84 -9.31
N SER A 59 6.38 3.67 -9.50
CA SER A 59 6.48 5.10 -9.21
C SER A 59 6.80 5.36 -7.73
N GLN A 60 6.10 4.67 -6.83
CA GLN A 60 6.35 4.80 -5.40
C GLN A 60 7.74 4.33 -5.02
N ALA A 61 8.19 3.20 -5.58
CA ALA A 61 9.53 2.68 -5.34
C ALA A 61 10.61 3.64 -5.83
N GLN A 62 10.40 4.28 -6.98
CA GLN A 62 11.33 5.27 -7.51
C GLN A 62 11.41 6.50 -6.62
N ARG A 63 10.28 6.95 -6.09
CA ARG A 63 10.25 8.09 -5.16
C ARG A 63 10.99 7.77 -3.87
N ILE A 64 10.80 6.57 -3.34
CA ILE A 64 11.50 6.12 -2.13
C ILE A 64 13.01 6.05 -2.38
N LYS A 65 13.41 5.50 -3.52
CA LYS A 65 14.81 5.43 -3.92
C LYS A 65 15.43 6.83 -4.04
N GLN A 66 14.70 7.77 -4.63
CA GLN A 66 15.15 9.15 -4.78
C GLN A 66 15.37 9.81 -3.41
N LEU A 67 14.44 9.64 -2.49
CA LEU A 67 14.57 10.16 -1.13
C LEU A 67 15.78 9.56 -0.42
N SER A 68 16.06 8.28 -0.65
CA SER A 68 17.25 7.64 -0.09
C SER A 68 18.53 8.28 -0.61
N LYS A 69 18.59 8.57 -1.92
CA LYS A 69 19.74 9.24 -2.53
C LYS A 69 19.96 10.64 -1.95
N GLU A 70 18.86 11.33 -1.64
CA GLU A 70 18.90 12.68 -1.08
C GLU A 70 19.10 12.68 0.44
N LYS A 71 19.19 11.50 1.04
CA LYS A 71 19.32 11.30 2.49
C LYS A 71 18.15 11.91 3.27
N GLN A 72 16.98 11.94 2.65
CA GLN A 72 15.75 12.47 3.24
C GLN A 72 14.72 11.40 3.54
N LEU A 73 15.08 10.15 3.32
CA LEU A 73 14.16 9.03 3.54
C LEU A 73 13.99 8.75 5.03
N SER A 74 12.75 8.56 5.46
CA SER A 74 12.41 8.20 6.83
C SER A 74 11.22 7.23 6.80
N LEU A 75 10.99 6.54 7.91
CA LEU A 75 9.85 5.63 8.02
C LEU A 75 8.53 6.38 7.81
N GLU A 76 8.42 7.59 8.36
CA GLU A 76 7.23 8.42 8.19
C GLU A 76 6.95 8.74 6.73
N LYS A 77 7.99 9.08 5.96
CA LYS A 77 7.83 9.36 4.53
C LYS A 77 7.45 8.13 3.76
N MET A 78 8.01 6.97 4.11
CA MET A 78 7.62 5.70 3.50
C MET A 78 6.15 5.39 3.76
N GLU A 79 5.69 5.60 4.99
CA GLU A 79 4.30 5.38 5.36
C GLU A 79 3.37 6.32 4.58
N GLU A 80 3.75 7.59 4.44
CA GLU A 80 2.98 8.56 3.66
C GLU A 80 2.84 8.11 2.20
N ILE A 81 3.96 7.70 1.59
CA ILE A 81 3.97 7.25 0.20
C ILE A 81 3.11 5.99 0.03
N MET A 82 3.25 5.03 0.96
CA MET A 82 2.51 3.79 0.87
C MET A 82 1.01 3.97 1.12
N CYS A 83 0.64 4.97 1.89
CA CYS A 83 -0.77 5.26 2.18
C CYS A 83 -1.44 6.13 1.12
N GLU A 84 -0.70 6.62 0.12
CA GLU A 84 -1.28 7.42 -0.95
C GLU A 84 -2.30 6.63 -1.77
N VAL A 85 -3.43 7.27 -2.03
CA VAL A 85 -4.42 6.73 -2.97
C VAL A 85 -4.10 7.32 -4.33
N LYS A 86 -3.77 6.48 -5.29
CA LYS A 86 -3.46 6.95 -6.63
C LYS A 86 -4.70 7.50 -7.30
N LYS A 87 -4.50 8.57 -8.06
CA LYS A 87 -5.58 9.19 -8.83
C LYS A 87 -6.17 8.13 -9.77
N GLY A 88 -7.48 7.93 -9.66
CA GLY A 88 -8.18 6.95 -10.48
C GLY A 88 -8.23 5.55 -9.92
N GLU A 89 -7.52 5.27 -8.83
CA GLU A 89 -7.63 3.96 -8.19
C GLU A 89 -8.95 3.85 -7.43
N ILE A 90 -9.54 2.67 -7.52
CA ILE A 90 -10.74 2.35 -6.75
C ILE A 90 -10.30 1.57 -5.51
N THR A 91 -10.54 2.15 -4.34
CA THR A 91 -10.36 1.44 -3.09
C THR A 91 -11.60 0.58 -2.86
N ARG A 92 -11.41 -0.72 -2.73
CA ARG A 92 -12.52 -1.63 -2.48
C ARG A 92 -12.50 -2.11 -1.04
N VAL A 93 -13.60 -1.85 -0.34
CA VAL A 93 -13.83 -2.42 0.98
C VAL A 93 -15.01 -3.38 0.81
N ALA A 94 -14.77 -4.65 1.10
CA ALA A 94 -15.77 -5.69 0.90
C ALA A 94 -16.39 -6.15 2.21
N PHE A 95 -17.70 -6.36 2.19
CA PHE A 95 -18.43 -6.94 3.32
C PHE A 95 -19.17 -8.17 2.83
N THR A 96 -19.26 -9.19 3.68
CA THR A 96 -20.09 -10.37 3.37
C THR A 96 -21.56 -10.03 3.58
N ASN A 97 -22.45 -10.80 2.93
CA ASN A 97 -23.88 -10.63 3.15
C ASN A 97 -24.27 -10.79 4.62
N GLU A 98 -23.60 -11.73 5.30
CA GLU A 98 -23.86 -11.95 6.74
C GLU A 98 -23.52 -10.72 7.56
N GLN A 99 -22.42 -10.07 7.27
CA GLN A 99 -22.00 -8.84 7.99
C GLN A 99 -22.97 -7.71 7.74
N LEU A 100 -23.41 -7.54 6.49
CA LEU A 100 -24.33 -6.47 6.14
C LEU A 100 -25.72 -6.69 6.74
N HIS A 101 -26.23 -7.92 6.71
CA HIS A 101 -27.58 -8.21 7.21
C HIS A 101 -27.68 -8.27 8.74
N LYS A 102 -26.57 -8.18 9.45
CA LYS A 102 -26.61 -7.93 10.90
C LYS A 102 -27.16 -6.52 11.20
N TYR A 103 -26.96 -5.59 10.30
CA TYR A 103 -27.25 -4.17 10.51
C TYR A 103 -28.34 -3.62 9.60
N PHE A 104 -28.59 -4.29 8.48
CA PHE A 104 -29.59 -3.87 7.51
C PHE A 104 -30.69 -4.92 7.34
N PRO A 105 -31.94 -4.49 7.12
CA PRO A 105 -33.03 -5.43 6.80
C PRO A 105 -32.75 -6.17 5.49
N ASN A 106 -33.32 -7.37 5.36
CA ASN A 106 -33.18 -8.16 4.13
C ASN A 106 -33.77 -7.48 2.90
N SER A 107 -34.66 -6.52 3.10
CA SER A 107 -35.27 -5.77 2.01
C SER A 107 -34.35 -4.71 1.41
N TYR A 108 -33.22 -4.39 2.06
CA TYR A 108 -32.29 -3.39 1.53
C TYR A 108 -31.52 -3.93 0.35
N THR A 109 -31.47 -3.14 -0.72
CA THR A 109 -30.62 -3.43 -1.88
C THR A 109 -29.20 -2.94 -1.61
N PRO A 110 -28.19 -3.46 -2.37
CA PRO A 110 -26.81 -2.95 -2.22
C PRO A 110 -26.69 -1.43 -2.40
N ALA A 111 -27.50 -0.84 -3.30
CA ALA A 111 -27.48 0.60 -3.51
C ALA A 111 -27.98 1.37 -2.27
N MET A 112 -29.01 0.85 -1.61
CA MET A 112 -29.54 1.44 -0.37
C MET A 112 -28.53 1.35 0.76
N MET A 113 -27.87 0.19 0.90
CA MET A 113 -26.84 -0.02 1.92
C MET A 113 -25.67 0.95 1.72
N LYS A 114 -25.23 1.10 0.48
CA LYS A 114 -24.13 2.02 0.14
C LYS A 114 -24.46 3.45 0.52
N ARG A 115 -25.68 3.89 0.23
CA ARG A 115 -26.14 5.24 0.57
C ARG A 115 -26.11 5.48 2.08
N GLU A 116 -26.59 4.52 2.86
CA GLU A 116 -26.61 4.63 4.32
C GLU A 116 -25.21 4.64 4.91
N ILE A 117 -24.33 3.76 4.40
CA ILE A 117 -22.93 3.69 4.84
C ILE A 117 -22.23 5.02 4.58
N LEU A 118 -22.41 5.60 3.39
CA LEU A 118 -21.81 6.89 3.07
C LEU A 118 -22.32 8.02 3.96
N ALA A 119 -23.61 8.00 4.29
CA ALA A 119 -24.20 8.98 5.21
C ALA A 119 -23.57 8.86 6.60
N LEU A 120 -23.40 7.63 7.09
CA LEU A 120 -22.78 7.39 8.38
C LEU A 120 -21.31 7.81 8.40
N LEU A 121 -20.59 7.59 7.31
CA LEU A 121 -19.19 7.99 7.20
C LEU A 121 -19.05 9.52 7.23
N LYS A 122 -19.98 10.24 6.62
CA LYS A 122 -19.99 11.70 6.66
C LYS A 122 -20.17 12.22 8.09
N LEU A 123 -21.06 11.61 8.84
CA LEU A 123 -21.29 11.96 10.25
C LEU A 123 -20.05 11.64 11.08
N TRP A 124 -19.44 10.47 10.86
CA TRP A 124 -18.24 10.06 11.57
C TRP A 124 -17.08 11.03 11.31
N LYS A 125 -16.89 11.44 10.07
CA LYS A 125 -15.85 12.39 9.70
C LYS A 125 -16.05 13.73 10.43
N LYS A 126 -17.28 14.23 10.44
CA LYS A 126 -17.60 15.50 11.07
C LYS A 126 -17.32 15.46 12.59
N GLU A 127 -17.71 14.37 13.25
CA GLU A 127 -17.51 14.23 14.69
C GLU A 127 -16.07 13.92 15.07
N SER A 128 -15.35 13.17 14.24
CA SER A 128 -14.02 12.62 14.58
C SER A 128 -12.86 13.48 14.15
N TRP A 129 -12.94 14.16 13.03
CA TRP A 129 -11.80 14.94 12.55
C TRP A 129 -12.10 16.29 11.91
N GLU A 130 -13.34 16.72 11.84
CA GLU A 130 -13.70 18.09 11.40
C GLU A 130 -14.21 18.95 12.54
N SER A 131 -14.39 18.37 13.71
CA SER A 131 -14.88 19.10 14.87
C SER A 131 -13.85 20.04 15.48
#